data_8be521b16947b92293087cc8ad7b0eae
#
_entry.id   8be521b16947b92293087cc8ad7b0eae
#
_cell.length_a   1.000
_cell.length_b   1.000
_cell.length_c   1.000
_cell.angle_alpha   90.00
_cell.angle_beta   90.00
_cell.angle_gamma   90.00
#
_symmetry.space_group_name_H-M   'P 1'
#
loop_
_entity.id
_entity.type
_entity.pdbx_description
1 polymer ?
#
loop_
_entity_poly.entity_id
_entity_poly.type
_entity_poly.pdbx_seq_one_letter_code
_entity_poly.pdbx_strand_id
1 'polypeptide(L)'
;MTKTVRSLLFVFVLMSLILAACGSQAPAADAPAEPAAPAEPAASDDPMAMYAPDAVSGDVVVAGSSTIFPLAERMIERFSEEGFDGNATYDSIGSGAGFERFCVAGESDVAGASRAIKDSEVESCKAIGRDPIEFRVGTDALSVVVRTDNDFVTDVTLEELALIFSTAENWSDVRSEWPDEPIQRFIPGTDSGTFDYFVEEVFDEDDAPILAASNTQLSEDDNVLVQGVLGSPYAIGFFGYAYYSENADTLNVLSIDGTAPTQEAVDSNEYALSRPLFIYSDASIIAEKPQVAAFLYFFLTEVNNEIGDVGYFPANDTVLSEAMDAWEAAVE
;
A
#
# COMPACT_ATOMS: atom_id res chain seq x y z
N MET A 1 -53.89 -23.21 -11.76
CA MET A 1 -54.50 -23.59 -13.08
C MET A 1 -53.31 -23.85 -13.99
N THR A 2 -53.04 -25.09 -14.16
CA THR A 2 -53.20 -26.00 -15.31
C THR A 2 -52.10 -25.84 -16.34
N LYS A 3 -51.14 -26.83 -16.38
CA LYS A 3 -51.10 -27.99 -17.32
C LYS A 3 -50.39 -27.60 -18.63
N THR A 4 -49.48 -28.29 -19.26
CA THR A 4 -49.20 -29.73 -19.50
C THR A 4 -47.95 -29.80 -20.36
N VAL A 5 -46.90 -30.60 -20.09
CA VAL A 5 -46.62 -32.00 -20.45
C VAL A 5 -46.75 -32.33 -21.95
N ARG A 6 -45.66 -32.89 -22.51
CA ARG A 6 -45.54 -34.03 -23.44
C ARG A 6 -44.36 -33.81 -24.40
N SER A 7 -43.29 -34.52 -24.36
CA SER A 7 -43.02 -35.99 -24.59
C SER A 7 -43.26 -36.44 -26.02
N LEU A 8 -42.24 -37.06 -26.64
CA LEU A 8 -42.17 -38.24 -27.55
C LEU A 8 -40.87 -38.18 -28.35
N LEU A 9 -39.93 -39.05 -28.21
CA LEU A 9 -39.78 -40.49 -28.43
C LEU A 9 -39.71 -40.91 -29.95
N PHE A 10 -38.69 -41.73 -30.25
CA PHE A 10 -38.47 -42.70 -31.32
C PHE A 10 -37.99 -42.18 -32.70
N VAL A 11 -36.96 -42.79 -33.34
CA VAL A 11 -37.01 -44.11 -33.98
C VAL A 11 -35.59 -44.62 -34.32
N PHE A 12 -35.37 -45.88 -34.01
CA PHE A 12 -34.35 -46.78 -34.49
C PHE A 12 -34.47 -47.06 -35.98
N VAL A 13 -33.35 -47.20 -36.72
CA VAL A 13 -33.31 -48.14 -37.88
C VAL A 13 -31.92 -48.77 -37.94
N LEU A 14 -31.93 -50.05 -37.83
CA LEU A 14 -30.89 -51.08 -38.08
C LEU A 14 -30.96 -51.51 -39.56
N MET A 15 -29.79 -51.70 -40.22
CA MET A 15 -29.65 -52.74 -41.30
C MET A 15 -28.24 -52.76 -41.83
N SER A 16 -27.36 -53.65 -41.46
CA SER A 16 -27.11 -55.00 -42.01
C SER A 16 -26.14 -55.02 -43.21
N LEU A 17 -24.94 -55.57 -42.95
CA LEU A 17 -24.07 -56.49 -43.66
C LEU A 17 -24.03 -56.56 -45.23
N ILE A 18 -22.79 -56.43 -45.77
CA ILE A 18 -22.30 -57.35 -46.79
C ILE A 18 -20.80 -57.57 -46.60
N LEU A 19 -20.32 -58.81 -46.46
CA LEU A 19 -18.95 -59.31 -46.52
C LEU A 19 -18.37 -59.21 -47.93
N ALA A 20 -17.11 -58.84 -48.03
CA ALA A 20 -16.22 -59.32 -49.07
C ALA A 20 -14.80 -59.45 -48.52
N ALA A 21 -14.32 -60.67 -48.41
CA ALA A 21 -12.98 -61.03 -48.03
C ALA A 21 -11.98 -60.82 -49.22
N CYS A 22 -10.81 -60.22 -48.93
CA CYS A 22 -9.54 -60.55 -49.62
C CYS A 22 -8.41 -60.14 -48.69
N GLY A 23 -7.54 -61.16 -48.39
CA GLY A 23 -6.47 -61.02 -47.41
C GLY A 23 -5.27 -60.22 -47.89
N SER A 24 -4.58 -59.65 -46.97
CA SER A 24 -3.12 -59.46 -47.00
C SER A 24 -2.65 -59.13 -45.55
N GLN A 25 -1.47 -59.64 -45.26
CA GLN A 25 -0.74 -59.68 -44.00
C GLN A 25 -0.92 -58.51 -43.06
N ALA A 26 -1.19 -58.82 -41.80
CA ALA A 26 -1.18 -57.87 -40.69
C ALA A 26 0.26 -57.48 -40.33
N PRO A 27 0.56 -56.21 -40.13
CA PRO A 27 1.67 -55.76 -39.26
C PRO A 27 1.25 -55.95 -37.80
N ALA A 28 2.23 -56.24 -36.95
CA ALA A 28 2.07 -56.44 -35.52
C ALA A 28 1.33 -55.28 -34.87
N ALA A 29 0.39 -55.59 -34.02
CA ALA A 29 -0.32 -54.60 -33.18
C ALA A 29 0.67 -53.99 -32.20
N ASP A 30 0.93 -52.69 -32.34
CA ASP A 30 1.53 -51.89 -31.29
C ASP A 30 0.59 -51.91 -30.05
N ALA A 31 1.15 -52.29 -28.92
CA ALA A 31 0.48 -52.16 -27.64
C ALA A 31 0.07 -50.71 -27.37
N PRO A 32 -1.07 -50.46 -26.71
CA PRO A 32 -1.44 -49.10 -26.33
C PRO A 32 -0.33 -48.51 -25.45
N ALA A 33 0.23 -47.37 -25.86
CA ALA A 33 1.15 -46.59 -25.03
C ALA A 33 0.43 -46.25 -23.71
N GLU A 34 1.03 -46.63 -22.60
CA GLU A 34 0.64 -46.18 -21.27
C GLU A 34 0.58 -44.64 -21.29
N PRO A 35 -0.44 -43.99 -20.68
CA PRO A 35 -0.45 -42.55 -20.54
C PRO A 35 0.85 -42.14 -19.82
N ALA A 36 1.62 -41.26 -20.45
CA ALA A 36 2.77 -40.64 -19.80
C ALA A 36 2.31 -40.03 -18.48
N ALA A 37 2.96 -40.38 -17.39
CA ALA A 37 2.76 -39.71 -16.12
C ALA A 37 2.93 -38.17 -16.31
N PRO A 38 2.15 -37.34 -15.62
CA PRO A 38 2.36 -35.88 -15.66
C PRO A 38 3.85 -35.63 -15.38
N ALA A 39 4.48 -34.84 -16.22
CA ALA A 39 5.85 -34.39 -15.97
C ALA A 39 5.84 -33.62 -14.65
N GLU A 40 6.63 -34.04 -13.69
CA GLU A 40 6.92 -33.21 -12.52
C GLU A 40 7.43 -31.84 -13.01
N PRO A 41 6.98 -30.71 -12.41
CA PRO A 41 7.52 -29.42 -12.77
C PRO A 41 9.03 -29.45 -12.64
N ALA A 42 9.75 -29.03 -13.68
CA ALA A 42 11.19 -28.89 -13.61
C ALA A 42 11.52 -27.97 -12.45
N ALA A 43 12.28 -28.41 -11.46
CA ALA A 43 12.79 -27.55 -10.41
C ALA A 43 13.53 -26.38 -11.08
N SER A 44 13.14 -25.15 -10.76
CA SER A 44 13.86 -23.97 -11.23
C SER A 44 15.24 -23.96 -10.57
N ASP A 45 16.29 -23.67 -11.33
CA ASP A 45 17.66 -23.49 -10.77
C ASP A 45 17.79 -22.15 -10.00
N ASP A 46 16.70 -21.40 -9.88
CA ASP A 46 16.64 -20.13 -9.12
C ASP A 46 16.46 -20.43 -7.63
N PRO A 47 17.44 -20.09 -6.77
CA PRO A 47 17.32 -20.30 -5.33
C PRO A 47 16.19 -19.51 -4.70
N MET A 48 15.73 -18.40 -5.32
CA MET A 48 14.62 -17.59 -4.84
C MET A 48 13.24 -18.14 -5.22
N ALA A 49 13.17 -19.13 -6.12
CA ALA A 49 11.91 -19.75 -6.54
C ALA A 49 11.10 -20.37 -5.38
N MET A 50 11.76 -20.72 -4.28
CA MET A 50 11.08 -21.23 -3.07
C MET A 50 10.27 -20.16 -2.32
N TYR A 51 10.54 -18.87 -2.60
CA TYR A 51 9.83 -17.72 -2.05
C TYR A 51 8.83 -17.11 -3.07
N ALA A 52 8.60 -17.77 -4.20
CA ALA A 52 7.56 -17.36 -5.12
C ALA A 52 6.17 -17.47 -4.45
N PRO A 53 5.23 -16.56 -4.73
CA PRO A 53 3.89 -16.56 -4.12
C PRO A 53 3.17 -17.91 -4.25
N ASP A 54 3.25 -18.55 -5.41
CA ASP A 54 2.62 -19.84 -5.71
C ASP A 54 3.36 -21.06 -5.11
N ALA A 55 4.56 -20.87 -4.55
CA ALA A 55 5.34 -21.91 -3.89
C ALA A 55 5.02 -22.08 -2.40
N VAL A 56 4.29 -21.15 -1.80
CA VAL A 56 4.02 -21.10 -0.36
C VAL A 56 2.52 -20.99 -0.07
N SER A 57 2.13 -21.37 1.15
CA SER A 57 0.74 -21.25 1.63
C SER A 57 0.69 -21.11 3.14
N GLY A 58 -0.44 -20.70 3.68
CA GLY A 58 -0.65 -20.49 5.12
C GLY A 58 -1.08 -19.07 5.43
N ASP A 59 -1.11 -18.71 6.72
CA ASP A 59 -1.54 -17.38 7.14
C ASP A 59 -0.34 -16.44 7.25
N VAL A 60 -0.52 -15.18 6.81
CA VAL A 60 0.37 -14.04 7.06
C VAL A 60 -0.45 -12.98 7.80
N VAL A 61 -0.11 -12.74 9.06
CA VAL A 61 -0.85 -11.80 9.91
C VAL A 61 -0.04 -10.52 10.07
N VAL A 62 -0.53 -9.44 9.48
CA VAL A 62 0.07 -8.10 9.61
C VAL A 62 -0.84 -7.24 10.48
N ALA A 63 -0.27 -6.38 11.31
CA ALA A 63 -1.01 -5.40 12.08
C ALA A 63 -0.19 -4.13 12.28
N GLY A 64 -0.82 -2.95 12.30
CA GLY A 64 -0.06 -1.74 12.54
C GLY A 64 -0.69 -0.46 12.00
N SER A 65 0.17 0.42 11.55
CA SER A 65 -0.15 1.78 11.12
C SER A 65 -1.24 1.84 10.05
N SER A 66 -2.22 2.71 10.26
CA SER A 66 -3.23 3.06 9.24
C SER A 66 -2.62 3.74 8.02
N THR A 67 -1.49 4.41 8.18
CA THR A 67 -0.79 5.06 7.07
C THR A 67 -0.22 4.07 6.07
N ILE A 68 0.45 3.02 6.52
CA ILE A 68 1.01 2.02 5.59
C ILE A 68 -0.06 1.02 5.10
N PHE A 69 -1.26 1.02 5.70
CA PHE A 69 -2.32 0.09 5.38
C PHE A 69 -2.66 0.04 3.88
N PRO A 70 -2.86 1.18 3.15
CA PRO A 70 -3.18 1.13 1.73
C PRO A 70 -2.08 0.47 0.90
N LEU A 71 -0.80 0.73 1.23
CA LEU A 71 0.33 0.08 0.56
C LEU A 71 0.39 -1.42 0.87
N ALA A 72 0.24 -1.77 2.15
CA ALA A 72 0.27 -3.17 2.56
C ALA A 72 -0.91 -3.97 1.97
N GLU A 73 -2.11 -3.39 1.91
CA GLU A 73 -3.29 -3.99 1.26
C GLU A 73 -3.02 -4.21 -0.23
N ARG A 74 -2.45 -3.22 -0.92
CA ARG A 74 -2.05 -3.36 -2.32
C ARG A 74 -1.03 -4.48 -2.53
N MET A 75 -0.03 -4.58 -1.66
CA MET A 75 0.97 -5.65 -1.72
C MET A 75 0.39 -7.04 -1.42
N ILE A 76 -0.57 -7.15 -0.49
CA ILE A 76 -1.31 -8.39 -0.21
C ILE A 76 -2.15 -8.80 -1.43
N GLU A 77 -2.85 -7.86 -2.06
CA GLU A 77 -3.61 -8.11 -3.28
C GLU A 77 -2.70 -8.64 -4.39
N ARG A 78 -1.58 -7.96 -4.66
CA ARG A 78 -0.59 -8.37 -5.67
C ARG A 78 0.01 -9.73 -5.37
N PHE A 79 0.36 -10.00 -4.10
CA PHE A 79 0.89 -11.29 -3.68
C PHE A 79 -0.10 -12.43 -3.95
N SER A 80 -1.39 -12.18 -3.74
CA SER A 80 -2.46 -13.14 -4.06
C SER A 80 -2.67 -13.32 -5.56
N GLU A 81 -2.60 -12.23 -6.35
CA GLU A 81 -2.70 -12.26 -7.81
C GLU A 81 -1.55 -13.07 -8.45
N GLU A 82 -0.35 -13.06 -7.86
CA GLU A 82 0.80 -13.83 -8.31
C GLU A 82 0.76 -15.30 -7.85
N GLY A 83 -0.36 -15.75 -7.26
CA GLY A 83 -0.66 -17.16 -7.03
C GLY A 83 -0.57 -17.64 -5.59
N PHE A 84 -0.41 -16.75 -4.61
CA PHE A 84 -0.45 -17.14 -3.20
C PHE A 84 -1.82 -17.72 -2.83
N ASP A 85 -1.84 -18.99 -2.43
CA ASP A 85 -3.04 -19.75 -2.04
C ASP A 85 -3.20 -19.82 -0.49
N GLY A 86 -2.83 -18.76 0.19
CA GLY A 86 -2.95 -18.61 1.64
C GLY A 86 -3.89 -17.46 2.01
N ASN A 87 -3.81 -17.04 3.27
CA ASN A 87 -4.60 -15.92 3.78
C ASN A 87 -3.66 -14.87 4.38
N ALA A 88 -3.46 -13.77 3.68
CA ALA A 88 -2.73 -12.61 4.18
C ALA A 88 -3.75 -11.54 4.64
N THR A 89 -3.56 -11.01 5.83
CA THR A 89 -4.46 -10.02 6.44
C THR A 89 -3.68 -8.86 7.02
N TYR A 90 -4.28 -7.67 6.99
CA TYR A 90 -3.76 -6.48 7.67
C TYR A 90 -4.84 -5.89 8.60
N ASP A 91 -4.50 -5.75 9.89
CA ASP A 91 -5.33 -5.05 10.85
C ASP A 91 -4.79 -3.63 11.06
N SER A 92 -5.53 -2.63 10.58
CA SER A 92 -5.20 -1.20 10.70
C SER A 92 -5.58 -0.70 12.09
N ILE A 93 -4.59 -0.66 13.00
CA ILE A 93 -4.80 -0.37 14.44
C ILE A 93 -3.82 0.67 15.00
N GLY A 94 -3.03 1.32 14.13
CA GLY A 94 -1.98 2.26 14.49
C GLY A 94 -0.64 1.59 14.83
N SER A 95 0.48 2.33 14.62
CA SER A 95 1.85 1.79 14.81
C SER A 95 2.09 1.28 16.23
N GLY A 96 1.63 2.01 17.27
CA GLY A 96 1.82 1.61 18.66
C GLY A 96 1.09 0.31 19.01
N ALA A 97 -0.20 0.19 18.63
CA ALA A 97 -0.98 -1.02 18.85
C ALA A 97 -0.46 -2.20 18.00
N GLY A 98 0.05 -1.91 16.79
CA GLY A 98 0.74 -2.90 15.96
C GLY A 98 1.97 -3.49 16.64
N PHE A 99 2.83 -2.64 17.21
CA PHE A 99 3.98 -3.11 18.00
C PHE A 99 3.57 -3.82 19.29
N GLU A 100 2.49 -3.40 19.96
CA GLU A 100 1.97 -4.13 21.12
C GLU A 100 1.56 -5.55 20.73
N ARG A 101 0.85 -5.70 19.60
CA ARG A 101 0.43 -7.01 19.08
C ARG A 101 1.61 -7.85 18.62
N PHE A 102 2.64 -7.24 18.03
CA PHE A 102 3.84 -7.91 17.58
C PHE A 102 4.80 -8.23 18.73
N CYS A 103 5.12 -7.25 19.60
CA CYS A 103 6.17 -7.32 20.61
C CYS A 103 5.71 -7.80 22.00
N VAL A 104 4.39 -7.76 22.29
CA VAL A 104 3.86 -8.13 23.60
C VAL A 104 2.96 -9.36 23.49
N ALA A 105 1.94 -9.31 22.64
CA ALA A 105 1.02 -10.43 22.45
C ALA A 105 1.62 -11.58 21.62
N GLY A 106 2.53 -11.27 20.69
CA GLY A 106 3.12 -12.26 19.78
C GLY A 106 2.13 -12.81 18.74
N GLU A 107 1.06 -12.08 18.45
CA GLU A 107 -0.07 -12.54 17.64
C GLU A 107 0.03 -12.16 16.15
N SER A 108 0.91 -11.23 15.77
CA SER A 108 1.19 -10.91 14.37
C SER A 108 2.57 -11.39 13.93
N ASP A 109 2.71 -11.64 12.64
CA ASP A 109 3.97 -12.06 11.99
C ASP A 109 4.78 -10.86 11.53
N VAL A 110 4.07 -9.79 11.14
CA VAL A 110 4.62 -8.55 10.65
C VAL A 110 3.95 -7.38 11.35
N ALA A 111 4.71 -6.35 11.70
CA ALA A 111 4.18 -5.07 12.16
C ALA A 111 4.40 -3.99 11.10
N GLY A 112 3.35 -3.26 10.71
CA GLY A 112 3.43 -2.08 9.86
C GLY A 112 3.57 -0.81 10.71
N ALA A 113 4.48 0.10 10.33
CA ALA A 113 4.69 1.33 11.08
C ALA A 113 4.98 2.53 10.19
N SER A 114 4.54 3.72 10.62
CA SER A 114 4.83 5.02 10.01
C SER A 114 5.89 5.82 10.80
N ARG A 115 6.60 5.16 11.66
CA ARG A 115 7.76 5.66 12.42
C ARG A 115 8.69 4.49 12.78
N ALA A 116 9.92 4.82 13.11
CA ALA A 116 10.83 3.81 13.64
C ALA A 116 10.31 3.23 14.97
N ILE A 117 10.64 1.96 15.21
CA ILE A 117 10.33 1.27 16.47
C ILE A 117 11.03 1.98 17.64
N LYS A 118 10.34 2.17 18.76
CA LYS A 118 10.91 2.79 19.97
C LYS A 118 11.75 1.78 20.77
N ASP A 119 12.76 2.26 21.50
CA ASP A 119 13.59 1.41 22.37
C ASP A 119 12.76 0.57 23.34
N SER A 120 11.69 1.14 23.91
CA SER A 120 10.77 0.43 24.82
C SER A 120 9.98 -0.68 24.12
N GLU A 121 9.67 -0.53 22.83
CA GLU A 121 9.01 -1.55 22.02
C GLU A 121 9.99 -2.68 21.67
N VAL A 122 11.25 -2.33 21.35
CA VAL A 122 12.34 -3.31 21.15
C VAL A 122 12.57 -4.14 22.41
N GLU A 123 12.59 -3.50 23.60
CA GLU A 123 12.70 -4.22 24.88
C GLU A 123 11.52 -5.17 25.10
N SER A 124 10.31 -4.74 24.74
CA SER A 124 9.11 -5.58 24.82
C SER A 124 9.18 -6.78 23.88
N CYS A 125 9.64 -6.59 22.65
CA CYS A 125 9.89 -7.67 21.70
C CYS A 125 10.89 -8.70 22.26
N LYS A 126 12.02 -8.22 22.80
CA LYS A 126 13.05 -9.08 23.40
C LYS A 126 12.55 -9.89 24.60
N ALA A 127 11.60 -9.33 25.36
CA ALA A 127 11.00 -10.02 26.50
C ALA A 127 10.22 -11.29 26.12
N ILE A 128 9.69 -11.35 24.87
CA ILE A 128 9.02 -12.53 24.30
C ILE A 128 9.91 -13.34 23.37
N GLY A 129 11.20 -12.98 23.26
CA GLY A 129 12.19 -13.70 22.43
C GLY A 129 12.24 -13.28 20.98
N ARG A 130 11.67 -12.12 20.62
CA ARG A 130 11.75 -11.53 19.27
C ARG A 130 12.84 -10.47 19.20
N ASP A 131 13.60 -10.44 18.11
CA ASP A 131 14.54 -9.37 17.77
C ASP A 131 14.05 -8.70 16.47
N PRO A 132 13.38 -7.52 16.55
CA PRO A 132 12.72 -6.94 15.40
C PRO A 132 13.72 -6.51 14.33
N ILE A 133 13.48 -6.97 13.09
CA ILE A 133 14.20 -6.59 11.89
C ILE A 133 13.38 -5.52 11.20
N GLU A 134 14.01 -4.39 10.91
CA GLU A 134 13.41 -3.25 10.24
C GLU A 134 13.60 -3.33 8.72
N PHE A 135 12.52 -3.13 7.99
CA PHE A 135 12.53 -2.99 6.55
C PHE A 135 11.83 -1.65 6.19
N ARG A 136 12.61 -0.64 5.81
CA ARG A 136 12.05 0.62 5.28
C ARG A 136 11.59 0.39 3.85
N VAL A 137 10.32 0.66 3.55
CA VAL A 137 9.68 0.31 2.28
C VAL A 137 9.24 1.52 1.46
N GLY A 138 9.29 2.72 2.02
CA GLY A 138 8.91 3.95 1.35
C GLY A 138 8.78 5.12 2.31
N THR A 139 8.16 6.19 1.82
CA THR A 139 7.88 7.38 2.61
C THR A 139 6.53 7.97 2.20
N ASP A 140 5.65 8.19 3.16
CA ASP A 140 4.46 9.01 2.99
C ASP A 140 4.84 10.49 3.09
N ALA A 141 4.34 11.32 2.17
CA ALA A 141 4.53 12.76 2.23
C ALA A 141 3.26 13.48 1.79
N LEU A 142 2.91 14.50 2.53
CA LEU A 142 1.78 15.36 2.25
C LEU A 142 2.19 16.51 1.34
N SER A 143 1.34 16.82 0.37
CA SER A 143 1.45 18.03 -0.45
C SER A 143 0.45 19.06 0.03
N VAL A 144 0.92 20.20 0.53
CA VAL A 144 0.08 21.39 0.73
C VAL A 144 0.12 22.18 -0.55
N VAL A 145 -1.05 22.40 -1.16
CA VAL A 145 -1.13 22.91 -2.53
C VAL A 145 -2.04 24.11 -2.67
N VAL A 146 -1.69 24.96 -3.64
CA VAL A 146 -2.49 26.06 -4.14
C VAL A 146 -2.54 26.01 -5.65
N ARG A 147 -3.46 26.73 -6.28
CA ARG A 147 -3.52 26.86 -7.73
C ARG A 147 -2.30 27.63 -8.29
N THR A 148 -1.83 27.33 -9.50
CA THR A 148 -0.64 27.94 -10.11
C THR A 148 -0.72 29.45 -10.31
N ASP A 149 -1.91 30.05 -10.33
CA ASP A 149 -2.10 31.51 -10.39
C ASP A 149 -2.22 32.17 -9.00
N ASN A 150 -2.09 31.40 -7.92
CA ASN A 150 -1.79 31.95 -6.61
C ASN A 150 -0.32 32.38 -6.61
N ASP A 151 -0.08 33.69 -6.59
CA ASP A 151 1.26 34.29 -6.75
C ASP A 151 1.80 34.88 -5.43
N PHE A 152 1.08 34.72 -4.32
CA PHE A 152 1.43 35.35 -3.04
C PHE A 152 1.92 34.36 -1.98
N VAL A 153 1.61 33.05 -2.07
CA VAL A 153 2.12 32.04 -1.14
C VAL A 153 2.94 30.97 -1.86
N THR A 154 4.18 30.77 -1.43
CA THR A 154 5.09 29.75 -1.94
C THR A 154 5.74 28.94 -0.84
N ASP A 155 5.72 29.48 0.38
CA ASP A 155 6.31 28.89 1.58
C ASP A 155 5.49 29.28 2.80
N VAL A 156 5.31 28.35 3.73
CA VAL A 156 4.66 28.56 5.03
C VAL A 156 5.38 27.78 6.11
N THR A 157 5.31 28.23 7.36
CA THR A 157 5.77 27.45 8.51
C THR A 157 4.67 26.51 9.01
N LEU A 158 5.04 25.51 9.85
CA LEU A 158 4.05 24.65 10.50
C LEU A 158 3.06 25.47 11.37
N GLU A 159 3.55 26.53 12.06
CA GLU A 159 2.67 27.41 12.82
C GLU A 159 1.71 28.18 11.90
N GLU A 160 2.15 28.63 10.73
CA GLU A 160 1.27 29.28 9.75
C GLU A 160 0.25 28.31 9.17
N LEU A 161 0.63 27.03 8.93
CA LEU A 161 -0.34 26.00 8.55
C LEU A 161 -1.41 25.81 9.62
N ALA A 162 -1.02 25.78 10.89
CA ALA A 162 -1.96 25.68 12.00
C ALA A 162 -2.95 26.88 11.99
N LEU A 163 -2.49 28.10 11.71
CA LEU A 163 -3.37 29.25 11.57
C LEU A 163 -4.27 29.14 10.33
N ILE A 164 -3.69 28.80 9.17
CA ILE A 164 -4.41 28.67 7.90
C ILE A 164 -5.54 27.64 8.03
N PHE A 165 -5.26 26.49 8.62
CA PHE A 165 -6.24 25.41 8.73
C PHE A 165 -7.07 25.45 10.03
N SER A 166 -7.08 26.58 10.76
CA SER A 166 -7.92 26.75 11.95
C SER A 166 -8.57 28.14 12.01
N THR A 167 -7.91 29.11 12.62
CA THR A 167 -8.51 30.38 13.09
C THR A 167 -8.42 31.52 12.10
N ALA A 168 -7.51 31.51 11.11
CA ALA A 168 -7.42 32.57 10.11
C ALA A 168 -8.66 32.51 9.20
N GLU A 169 -9.36 33.63 9.03
CA GLU A 169 -10.48 33.74 8.11
C GLU A 169 -10.03 34.17 6.73
N ASN A 170 -9.11 35.15 6.66
CA ASN A 170 -8.51 35.67 5.44
C ASN A 170 -7.02 35.37 5.38
N TRP A 171 -6.45 35.38 4.20
CA TRP A 171 -5.01 35.22 4.00
C TRP A 171 -4.19 36.31 4.73
N SER A 172 -4.70 37.54 4.78
CA SER A 172 -4.08 38.65 5.52
C SER A 172 -4.04 38.47 7.05
N ASP A 173 -4.80 37.51 7.61
CA ASP A 173 -4.74 37.19 9.05
C ASP A 173 -3.45 36.37 9.37
N VAL A 174 -2.86 35.74 8.37
CA VAL A 174 -1.61 34.96 8.51
C VAL A 174 -0.41 35.86 8.26
N ARG A 175 -0.36 36.53 7.10
CA ARG A 175 0.66 37.52 6.77
C ARG A 175 -0.03 38.78 6.25
N SER A 176 0.21 39.93 6.87
CA SER A 176 -0.46 41.19 6.55
C SER A 176 -0.25 41.71 5.12
N GLU A 177 0.81 41.22 4.44
CA GLU A 177 1.11 41.50 3.03
C GLU A 177 0.33 40.63 2.04
N TRP A 178 -0.34 39.57 2.52
CA TRP A 178 -1.18 38.73 1.69
C TRP A 178 -2.56 39.33 1.46
N PRO A 179 -3.31 38.88 0.44
CA PRO A 179 -4.64 39.43 0.13
C PRO A 179 -5.62 39.33 1.30
N ASP A 180 -6.46 40.39 1.45
CA ASP A 180 -7.59 40.39 2.38
C ASP A 180 -8.80 39.66 1.74
N GLU A 181 -8.60 38.36 1.48
CA GLU A 181 -9.55 37.47 0.82
C GLU A 181 -9.74 36.20 1.65
N PRO A 182 -10.97 35.65 1.70
CA PRO A 182 -11.27 34.45 2.50
C PRO A 182 -10.48 33.23 2.05
N ILE A 183 -9.93 32.49 3.02
CA ILE A 183 -9.28 31.20 2.78
C ILE A 183 -10.35 30.15 2.50
N GLN A 184 -10.21 29.41 1.40
CA GLN A 184 -11.05 28.26 1.05
C GLN A 184 -10.24 26.99 1.21
N ARG A 185 -10.64 26.11 2.12
CA ARG A 185 -9.88 24.93 2.53
C ARG A 185 -10.50 23.66 1.95
N PHE A 186 -9.67 22.81 1.36
CA PHE A 186 -10.05 21.51 0.83
C PHE A 186 -9.16 20.46 1.48
N ILE A 187 -9.74 19.61 2.34
CA ILE A 187 -9.00 18.68 3.20
C ILE A 187 -9.56 17.26 3.08
N PRO A 188 -8.75 16.21 3.29
CA PRO A 188 -9.25 14.85 3.37
C PRO A 188 -10.32 14.69 4.45
N GLY A 189 -11.16 13.67 4.30
CA GLY A 189 -12.14 13.31 5.30
C GLY A 189 -11.51 12.72 6.55
N THR A 190 -12.28 12.61 7.62
CA THR A 190 -11.81 12.18 8.95
C THR A 190 -11.46 10.69 9.03
N ASP A 191 -11.80 9.89 8.01
CA ASP A 191 -11.40 8.49 7.90
C ASP A 191 -10.06 8.31 7.16
N SER A 192 -9.47 9.42 6.69
CA SER A 192 -8.22 9.44 5.92
C SER A 192 -6.99 9.44 6.81
N GLY A 193 -6.05 8.50 6.59
CA GLY A 193 -4.74 8.53 7.24
C GLY A 193 -3.90 9.78 6.94
N THR A 194 -4.20 10.48 5.83
CA THR A 194 -3.61 11.77 5.46
C THR A 194 -4.14 12.89 6.37
N PHE A 195 -5.43 12.87 6.70
CA PHE A 195 -6.02 13.79 7.67
C PHE A 195 -5.40 13.58 9.05
N ASP A 196 -5.37 12.35 9.54
CA ASP A 196 -4.79 12.00 10.84
C ASP A 196 -3.33 12.47 10.96
N TYR A 197 -2.53 12.25 9.92
CA TYR A 197 -1.14 12.67 9.91
C TYR A 197 -0.97 14.19 9.92
N PHE A 198 -1.77 14.91 9.15
CA PHE A 198 -1.74 16.37 9.19
C PHE A 198 -2.12 16.92 10.58
N VAL A 199 -3.11 16.31 11.21
CA VAL A 199 -3.53 16.67 12.58
C VAL A 199 -2.42 16.33 13.60
N GLU A 200 -1.74 15.18 13.45
CA GLU A 200 -0.60 14.80 14.29
C GLU A 200 0.51 15.85 14.23
N GLU A 201 0.95 16.24 13.01
CA GLU A 201 2.11 17.10 12.83
C GLU A 201 1.83 18.60 13.04
N VAL A 202 0.63 19.06 12.73
CA VAL A 202 0.28 20.49 12.75
C VAL A 202 -0.50 20.90 13.99
N PHE A 203 -1.22 19.96 14.62
CA PHE A 203 -2.14 20.23 15.72
C PHE A 203 -1.89 19.36 16.98
N ASP A 204 -0.75 18.69 17.08
CA ASP A 204 -0.40 17.85 18.24
C ASP A 204 -1.51 16.82 18.58
N GLU A 205 -2.08 16.14 17.58
CA GLU A 205 -3.19 15.17 17.68
C GLU A 205 -4.56 15.76 18.06
N ASP A 206 -4.74 17.11 18.08
CA ASP A 206 -6.04 17.77 18.34
C ASP A 206 -6.73 18.16 17.03
N ASP A 207 -7.76 17.41 16.61
CA ASP A 207 -8.53 17.67 15.38
C ASP A 207 -9.57 18.79 15.50
N ALA A 208 -9.90 19.22 16.73
CA ALA A 208 -10.96 20.21 16.96
C ALA A 208 -10.71 21.55 16.24
N PRO A 209 -9.48 22.13 16.19
CA PRO A 209 -9.23 23.38 15.48
C PRO A 209 -9.48 23.30 13.97
N ILE A 210 -9.00 22.25 13.30
CA ILE A 210 -9.16 22.09 11.85
C ILE A 210 -10.61 21.83 11.45
N LEU A 211 -11.35 21.05 12.26
CA LEU A 211 -12.78 20.76 12.03
C LEU A 211 -13.67 21.98 12.31
N ALA A 212 -13.22 22.92 13.15
CA ALA A 212 -13.94 24.18 13.41
C ALA A 212 -13.64 25.29 12.40
N ALA A 213 -12.65 25.11 11.53
CA ALA A 213 -12.23 26.12 10.56
C ALA A 213 -13.34 26.47 9.57
N SER A 214 -13.56 27.76 9.33
CA SER A 214 -14.57 28.25 8.38
C SER A 214 -14.16 27.93 6.93
N ASN A 215 -15.14 27.89 6.01
CA ASN A 215 -14.91 27.63 4.57
C ASN A 215 -14.09 26.36 4.29
N THR A 216 -14.30 25.30 5.07
CA THR A 216 -13.62 24.02 4.94
C THR A 216 -14.55 23.00 4.29
N GLN A 217 -14.06 22.31 3.27
CA GLN A 217 -14.73 21.20 2.60
C GLN A 217 -13.90 19.94 2.76
N LEU A 218 -14.53 18.88 3.27
CA LEU A 218 -13.94 17.57 3.47
C LEU A 218 -14.39 16.63 2.35
N SER A 219 -13.48 15.76 1.90
CA SER A 219 -13.79 14.67 0.97
C SER A 219 -12.84 13.51 1.19
N GLU A 220 -13.37 12.26 1.10
CA GLU A 220 -12.56 11.03 1.04
C GLU A 220 -12.01 10.79 -0.38
N ASP A 221 -12.43 11.56 -1.37
CA ASP A 221 -11.93 11.50 -2.74
C ASP A 221 -11.01 12.69 -3.00
N ASP A 222 -9.69 12.44 -3.07
CA ASP A 222 -8.67 13.47 -3.29
C ASP A 222 -8.84 14.19 -4.63
N ASN A 223 -9.43 13.57 -5.65
CA ASN A 223 -9.75 14.25 -6.91
C ASN A 223 -10.77 15.38 -6.71
N VAL A 224 -11.70 15.23 -5.77
CA VAL A 224 -12.64 16.29 -5.38
C VAL A 224 -11.90 17.44 -4.71
N LEU A 225 -10.89 17.13 -3.88
CA LEU A 225 -10.05 18.14 -3.24
C LEU A 225 -9.23 18.92 -4.27
N VAL A 226 -8.58 18.22 -5.21
CA VAL A 226 -7.86 18.83 -6.34
C VAL A 226 -8.78 19.79 -7.11
N GLN A 227 -9.98 19.36 -7.50
CA GLN A 227 -10.93 20.22 -8.22
C GLN A 227 -11.39 21.41 -7.36
N GLY A 228 -11.50 21.23 -6.05
CA GLY A 228 -11.81 22.30 -5.11
C GLY A 228 -10.72 23.38 -5.10
N VAL A 229 -9.45 22.98 -4.97
CA VAL A 229 -8.31 23.91 -5.01
C VAL A 229 -8.23 24.64 -6.35
N LEU A 230 -8.48 23.96 -7.46
CA LEU A 230 -8.52 24.56 -8.80
C LEU A 230 -9.66 25.56 -8.98
N GLY A 231 -10.66 25.54 -8.12
CA GLY A 231 -11.85 26.44 -8.19
C GLY A 231 -11.57 27.90 -7.86
N SER A 232 -10.47 28.22 -7.13
CA SER A 232 -10.20 29.59 -6.66
C SER A 232 -8.69 29.83 -6.47
N PRO A 233 -8.17 31.03 -6.80
CA PRO A 233 -6.80 31.40 -6.47
C PRO A 233 -6.56 31.62 -4.96
N TYR A 234 -7.63 31.66 -4.17
CA TYR A 234 -7.58 31.78 -2.71
C TYR A 234 -7.85 30.46 -2.00
N ALA A 235 -7.90 29.36 -2.75
CA ALA A 235 -8.04 28.02 -2.21
C ALA A 235 -6.69 27.44 -1.83
N ILE A 236 -6.70 26.61 -0.78
CA ILE A 236 -5.58 25.78 -0.31
C ILE A 236 -6.12 24.41 0.04
N GLY A 237 -5.33 23.39 -0.16
CA GLY A 237 -5.68 22.04 0.26
C GLY A 237 -4.43 21.22 0.58
N PHE A 238 -4.64 20.04 1.14
CA PHE A 238 -3.58 19.06 1.28
C PHE A 238 -4.09 17.66 0.99
N PHE A 239 -3.20 16.83 0.46
CA PHE A 239 -3.45 15.44 0.10
C PHE A 239 -2.13 14.72 -0.17
N GLY A 240 -2.16 13.41 -0.44
CA GLY A 240 -0.98 12.62 -0.79
C GLY A 240 -0.25 13.18 -2.01
N TYR A 241 1.08 13.07 -2.01
CA TYR A 241 1.95 13.65 -3.04
C TYR A 241 1.64 13.17 -4.46
N ALA A 242 1.15 11.94 -4.66
CA ALA A 242 0.80 11.45 -5.99
C ALA A 242 -0.23 12.33 -6.69
N TYR A 243 -1.29 12.71 -5.98
CA TYR A 243 -2.34 13.59 -6.55
C TYR A 243 -1.80 14.96 -6.95
N TYR A 244 -0.82 15.49 -6.20
CA TYR A 244 -0.11 16.69 -6.63
C TYR A 244 0.73 16.40 -7.88
N SER A 245 1.50 15.32 -7.93
CA SER A 245 2.40 15.01 -9.04
C SER A 245 1.66 14.84 -10.36
N GLU A 246 0.47 14.25 -10.33
CA GLU A 246 -0.43 14.12 -11.48
C GLU A 246 -1.03 15.47 -11.94
N ASN A 247 -1.07 16.47 -11.07
CA ASN A 247 -1.67 17.79 -11.31
C ASN A 247 -0.65 18.93 -11.24
N ALA A 248 0.65 18.66 -11.30
CA ALA A 248 1.74 19.64 -11.15
C ALA A 248 1.74 20.75 -12.21
N ASP A 249 1.07 20.56 -13.36
CA ASP A 249 0.88 21.59 -14.38
C ASP A 249 -0.13 22.69 -13.95
N THR A 250 -0.99 22.41 -12.97
CA THR A 250 -2.10 23.29 -12.55
C THR A 250 -2.07 23.66 -11.07
N LEU A 251 -1.29 22.93 -10.26
CA LEU A 251 -1.09 23.16 -8.83
C LEU A 251 0.36 23.51 -8.55
N ASN A 252 0.57 24.39 -7.58
CA ASN A 252 1.86 24.64 -6.94
C ASN A 252 1.84 23.97 -5.56
N VAL A 253 2.87 23.20 -5.25
CA VAL A 253 3.10 22.69 -3.90
C VAL A 253 3.88 23.73 -3.10
N LEU A 254 3.52 23.91 -1.84
CA LEU A 254 4.19 24.85 -0.94
C LEU A 254 5.43 24.18 -0.30
N SER A 255 6.46 24.98 -0.09
CA SER A 255 7.52 24.62 0.85
C SER A 255 7.03 24.77 2.28
N ILE A 256 7.46 23.89 3.16
CA ILE A 256 7.19 23.95 4.60
C ILE A 256 8.52 24.23 5.30
N ASP A 257 8.56 25.33 6.07
CA ASP A 257 9.79 25.79 6.73
C ASP A 257 11.01 25.91 5.76
N GLY A 258 10.73 26.37 4.53
CA GLY A 258 11.74 26.53 3.47
C GLY A 258 12.08 25.28 2.69
N THR A 259 11.52 24.10 3.02
CA THR A 259 11.81 22.83 2.37
C THR A 259 10.63 22.39 1.50
N ALA A 260 10.87 22.15 0.21
CA ALA A 260 9.87 21.60 -0.72
C ALA A 260 9.83 20.05 -0.65
N PRO A 261 8.69 19.40 -0.94
CA PRO A 261 8.57 17.94 -0.97
C PRO A 261 9.24 17.35 -2.22
N THR A 262 10.57 17.38 -2.26
CA THR A 262 11.35 16.71 -3.30
C THR A 262 11.77 15.33 -2.84
N GLN A 263 12.08 14.42 -3.78
CA GLN A 263 12.59 13.08 -3.44
C GLN A 263 13.78 13.16 -2.47
N GLU A 264 14.73 14.10 -2.70
CA GLU A 264 15.90 14.27 -1.85
C GLU A 264 15.54 14.71 -0.42
N ALA A 265 14.61 15.68 -0.27
CA ALA A 265 14.17 16.17 1.03
C ALA A 265 13.35 15.13 1.80
N VAL A 266 12.57 14.33 1.08
CA VAL A 266 11.78 13.22 1.64
C VAL A 266 12.69 12.06 2.08
N ASP A 267 13.68 11.69 1.27
CA ASP A 267 14.64 10.63 1.59
C ASP A 267 15.52 10.98 2.80
N SER A 268 15.93 12.27 2.89
CA SER A 268 16.72 12.77 4.03
C SER A 268 15.90 13.12 5.27
N ASN A 269 14.55 13.00 5.21
CA ASN A 269 13.60 13.43 6.24
C ASN A 269 13.73 14.94 6.60
N GLU A 270 14.15 15.78 5.64
CA GLU A 270 14.21 17.24 5.80
C GLU A 270 12.84 17.91 5.56
N TYR A 271 11.93 17.27 4.79
CA TYR A 271 10.59 17.78 4.59
C TYR A 271 9.71 17.46 5.80
N ALA A 272 9.21 18.50 6.47
CA ALA A 272 8.51 18.38 7.75
C ALA A 272 7.25 17.51 7.71
N LEU A 273 6.54 17.48 6.57
CA LEU A 273 5.33 16.69 6.38
C LEU A 273 5.62 15.38 5.62
N SER A 274 6.69 14.68 6.00
CA SER A 274 7.02 13.35 5.50
C SER A 274 7.34 12.40 6.63
N ARG A 275 6.91 11.13 6.48
CA ARG A 275 7.14 10.08 7.46
C ARG A 275 7.55 8.78 6.77
N PRO A 276 8.62 8.12 7.25
CA PRO A 276 9.06 6.86 6.69
C PRO A 276 8.06 5.74 6.97
N LEU A 277 7.92 4.84 6.01
CA LEU A 277 7.07 3.66 6.11
C LEU A 277 7.94 2.41 6.30
N PHE A 278 7.57 1.61 7.30
CA PHE A 278 8.30 0.41 7.70
C PHE A 278 7.39 -0.79 7.81
N ILE A 279 7.94 -1.95 7.54
CA ILE A 279 7.44 -3.24 8.03
C ILE A 279 8.53 -3.89 8.89
N TYR A 280 8.11 -4.59 9.94
CA TYR A 280 9.00 -5.28 10.88
C TYR A 280 8.61 -6.74 10.98
N SER A 281 9.61 -7.62 11.07
CA SER A 281 9.40 -9.02 11.41
C SER A 281 10.55 -9.51 12.31
N ASP A 282 10.68 -10.80 12.49
CA ASP A 282 11.72 -11.44 13.32
C ASP A 282 12.32 -12.64 12.59
N ALA A 283 13.62 -12.87 12.72
CA ALA A 283 14.32 -13.94 12.02
C ALA A 283 13.72 -15.34 12.30
N SER A 284 13.24 -15.58 13.52
CA SER A 284 12.60 -16.86 13.84
C SER A 284 11.27 -17.05 13.12
N ILE A 285 10.48 -15.97 12.96
CA ILE A 285 9.23 -16.02 12.19
C ILE A 285 9.53 -16.27 10.73
N ILE A 286 10.50 -15.55 10.16
CA ILE A 286 10.93 -15.69 8.77
C ILE A 286 11.42 -17.11 8.48
N ALA A 287 12.21 -17.71 9.37
CA ALA A 287 12.73 -19.07 9.24
C ALA A 287 11.64 -20.15 9.42
N GLU A 288 10.68 -19.95 10.34
CA GLU A 288 9.64 -20.94 10.66
C GLU A 288 8.43 -20.87 9.72
N LYS A 289 8.18 -19.72 9.10
CA LYS A 289 7.01 -19.44 8.26
C LYS A 289 7.43 -19.05 6.83
N PRO A 290 7.64 -20.00 5.92
CA PRO A 290 8.10 -19.70 4.56
C PRO A 290 7.14 -18.76 3.80
N GLN A 291 5.84 -18.74 4.11
CA GLN A 291 4.89 -17.79 3.54
C GLN A 291 5.15 -16.34 4.01
N VAL A 292 5.64 -16.13 5.23
CA VAL A 292 6.03 -14.80 5.72
C VAL A 292 7.34 -14.36 5.06
N ALA A 293 8.32 -15.26 4.95
CA ALA A 293 9.55 -14.99 4.21
C ALA A 293 9.26 -14.59 2.76
N ALA A 294 8.38 -15.33 2.08
CA ALA A 294 7.95 -15.07 0.72
C ALA A 294 7.21 -13.74 0.59
N PHE A 295 6.30 -13.42 1.51
CA PHE A 295 5.57 -12.16 1.52
C PHE A 295 6.52 -10.95 1.69
N LEU A 296 7.49 -11.03 2.62
CA LEU A 296 8.49 -9.97 2.81
C LEU A 296 9.39 -9.82 1.59
N TYR A 297 9.86 -10.92 1.01
CA TYR A 297 10.65 -10.91 -0.23
C TYR A 297 9.88 -10.24 -1.36
N PHE A 298 8.63 -10.65 -1.60
CA PHE A 298 7.75 -10.07 -2.60
C PHE A 298 7.52 -8.57 -2.34
N PHE A 299 7.27 -8.21 -1.09
CA PHE A 299 7.08 -6.80 -0.72
C PHE A 299 8.32 -5.97 -1.10
N LEU A 300 9.52 -6.40 -0.71
CA LEU A 300 10.77 -5.68 -0.96
C LEU A 300 11.15 -5.61 -2.45
N THR A 301 10.80 -6.62 -3.24
CA THR A 301 11.10 -6.64 -4.69
C THR A 301 10.11 -5.85 -5.53
N GLU A 302 8.83 -5.79 -5.11
CA GLU A 302 7.76 -5.23 -5.92
C GLU A 302 7.24 -3.86 -5.42
N VAL A 303 7.58 -3.45 -4.19
CA VAL A 303 7.02 -2.24 -3.60
C VAL A 303 7.20 -0.99 -4.45
N ASN A 304 8.37 -0.79 -5.07
CA ASN A 304 8.60 0.39 -5.91
C ASN A 304 7.82 0.39 -7.22
N ASN A 305 7.26 -0.76 -7.63
CA ASN A 305 6.36 -0.86 -8.78
C ASN A 305 4.92 -0.44 -8.44
N GLU A 306 4.53 -0.50 -7.17
CA GLU A 306 3.15 -0.28 -6.69
C GLU A 306 2.99 1.00 -5.85
N ILE A 307 4.06 1.44 -5.16
CA ILE A 307 4.00 2.50 -4.15
C ILE A 307 3.54 3.86 -4.71
N GLY A 308 3.91 4.16 -5.96
CA GLY A 308 3.51 5.38 -6.65
C GLY A 308 2.00 5.45 -6.89
N ASP A 309 1.36 4.32 -7.21
CA ASP A 309 -0.08 4.22 -7.43
C ASP A 309 -0.88 4.40 -6.13
N VAL A 310 -0.26 4.11 -4.98
CA VAL A 310 -0.84 4.36 -3.65
C VAL A 310 -0.66 5.81 -3.20
N GLY A 311 0.27 6.54 -3.83
CA GLY A 311 0.48 7.95 -3.54
C GLY A 311 1.67 8.26 -2.65
N TYR A 312 2.56 7.29 -2.43
CA TYR A 312 3.73 7.46 -1.58
C TYR A 312 5.02 7.56 -2.39
N PHE A 313 6.08 8.05 -1.76
CA PHE A 313 7.41 8.09 -2.34
C PHE A 313 8.08 6.72 -2.27
N PRO A 314 8.66 6.24 -3.38
CA PRO A 314 9.44 5.01 -3.36
C PRO A 314 10.68 5.17 -2.47
N ALA A 315 11.06 4.09 -1.80
CA ALA A 315 12.37 4.02 -1.16
C ALA A 315 13.46 4.02 -2.24
N ASN A 316 14.58 4.72 -1.98
CA ASN A 316 15.71 4.70 -2.91
C ASN A 316 16.42 3.33 -2.92
N ASP A 317 17.21 3.08 -3.97
CA ASP A 317 17.88 1.78 -4.18
C ASP A 317 18.78 1.36 -3.01
N THR A 318 19.39 2.30 -2.29
CA THR A 318 20.24 1.99 -1.13
C THR A 318 19.40 1.45 0.01
N VAL A 319 18.28 2.09 0.31
CA VAL A 319 17.35 1.68 1.39
C VAL A 319 16.76 0.31 1.11
N LEU A 320 16.31 0.06 -0.12
CA LEU A 320 15.79 -1.27 -0.49
C LEU A 320 16.86 -2.35 -0.50
N SER A 321 18.11 -2.01 -0.91
CA SER A 321 19.23 -2.96 -0.83
C SER A 321 19.55 -3.34 0.62
N GLU A 322 19.58 -2.37 1.54
CA GLU A 322 19.79 -2.62 2.97
C GLU A 322 18.65 -3.48 3.56
N ALA A 323 17.41 -3.22 3.17
CA ALA A 323 16.27 -4.02 3.58
C ALA A 323 16.36 -5.47 3.04
N MET A 324 16.78 -5.63 1.78
CA MET A 324 16.99 -6.95 1.19
C MET A 324 18.13 -7.71 1.85
N ASP A 325 19.28 -7.04 2.12
CA ASP A 325 20.40 -7.64 2.84
C ASP A 325 19.97 -8.14 4.24
N ALA A 326 19.11 -7.37 4.93
CA ALA A 326 18.57 -7.77 6.23
C ALA A 326 17.62 -8.98 6.12
N TRP A 327 16.82 -9.06 5.06
CA TRP A 327 15.97 -10.21 4.79
C TRP A 327 16.80 -11.45 4.45
N GLU A 328 17.82 -11.33 3.57
CA GLU A 328 18.73 -12.44 3.22
C GLU A 328 19.43 -13.00 4.46
N ALA A 329 19.91 -12.13 5.35
CA ALA A 329 20.53 -12.54 6.61
C ALA A 329 19.55 -13.26 7.57
N ALA A 330 18.25 -13.02 7.44
CA ALA A 330 17.22 -13.65 8.27
C ALA A 330 16.79 -15.03 7.76
N VAL A 331 16.98 -15.34 6.47
CA VAL A 331 16.65 -16.65 5.87
C VAL A 331 17.83 -17.62 5.85
N GLU A 332 19.09 -17.15 6.09
CA GLU A 332 20.30 -17.97 6.23
C GLU A 332 20.35 -18.73 7.58
#